data_93d8dc0764b5c9a0d2aac39b9d18ca3d
#
_entry.id   93d8dc0764b5c9a0d2aac39b9d18ca3d
#
_cell.length_a   1.000
_cell.length_b   1.000
_cell.length_c   1.000
_cell.angle_alpha   90.00
_cell.angle_beta   90.00
_cell.angle_gamma   90.00
#
_symmetry.space_group_name_H-M   'P 1'
#
loop_
_entity.id
_entity.type
_entity.pdbx_description
1 polymer ?
#
loop_
_entity_poly.entity_id
_entity_poly.type
_entity_poly.pdbx_seq_one_letter_code
_entity_poly.pdbx_strand_id
1 'polypeptide(L)'
;MIAVSRRADVTKVSALKKKSTVIVNGDDDVDLTSLMGELYSMGVHRIMVEGGGTLIAGLFEAGLVNEIFTFIGNIIIGGRDAPTCTDGEGFIKDSSFPRLTLQEARRIDDGMLLHWIVENP
;
A
#
# COMPACT_ATOMS: atom_id res chain seq x y z
N MET A 1 -3.41 -12.61 -9.99
CA MET A 1 -4.38 -11.55 -10.25
C MET A 1 -3.64 -10.25 -10.54
N ILE A 2 -4.13 -9.41 -11.45
CA ILE A 2 -3.51 -8.14 -11.85
C ILE A 2 -4.62 -7.08 -11.93
N ALA A 3 -4.46 -5.97 -11.24
CA ALA A 3 -5.35 -4.81 -11.35
C ALA A 3 -4.72 -3.79 -12.32
N VAL A 4 -5.55 -3.23 -13.20
CA VAL A 4 -5.17 -2.20 -14.16
C VAL A 4 -6.27 -1.16 -14.28
N SER A 5 -5.93 0.08 -14.67
CA SER A 5 -6.94 1.10 -15.01
C SER A 5 -7.48 0.89 -16.43
N ARG A 6 -8.54 1.61 -16.79
CA ARG A 6 -9.11 1.61 -18.16
C ARG A 6 -8.15 2.18 -19.21
N ARG A 7 -7.16 2.95 -18.77
CA ARG A 7 -6.10 3.50 -19.61
C ARG A 7 -5.08 2.46 -20.08
N ALA A 8 -5.08 1.25 -19.49
CA ALA A 8 -4.13 0.20 -19.86
C ALA A 8 -4.32 -0.25 -21.32
N ASP A 9 -3.23 -0.55 -22.00
CA ASP A 9 -3.22 -1.04 -23.39
C ASP A 9 -4.05 -2.30 -23.54
N VAL A 10 -5.07 -2.27 -24.41
CA VAL A 10 -6.04 -3.33 -24.60
C VAL A 10 -5.38 -4.64 -25.07
N THR A 11 -4.32 -4.54 -25.88
CA THR A 11 -3.59 -5.71 -26.39
C THR A 11 -2.84 -6.40 -25.24
N LYS A 12 -2.18 -5.62 -24.38
CA LYS A 12 -1.50 -6.13 -23.19
C LYS A 12 -2.48 -6.75 -22.20
N VAL A 13 -3.60 -6.09 -21.95
CA VAL A 13 -4.68 -6.61 -21.10
C VAL A 13 -5.22 -7.94 -21.64
N SER A 14 -5.46 -8.03 -22.95
CA SER A 14 -5.93 -9.27 -23.59
C SER A 14 -4.91 -10.40 -23.47
N ALA A 15 -3.63 -10.10 -23.56
CA ALA A 15 -2.56 -11.08 -23.37
C ALA A 15 -2.47 -11.56 -21.91
N LEU A 16 -2.63 -10.66 -20.94
CA LEU A 16 -2.63 -10.96 -19.52
C LEU A 16 -3.83 -11.82 -19.11
N LYS A 17 -5.02 -11.54 -19.64
CA LYS A 17 -6.25 -12.30 -19.38
C LYS A 17 -6.13 -13.78 -19.74
N LYS A 18 -5.21 -14.15 -20.63
CA LYS A 18 -4.95 -15.57 -20.99
C LYS A 18 -4.17 -16.32 -19.91
N LYS A 19 -3.49 -15.59 -19.00
CA LYS A 19 -2.56 -16.17 -18.02
C LYS A 19 -2.94 -15.87 -16.57
N SER A 20 -3.80 -14.88 -16.34
CA SER A 20 -4.18 -14.43 -14.99
C SER A 20 -5.56 -13.78 -15.00
N THR A 21 -6.18 -13.70 -13.82
CA THR A 21 -7.36 -12.85 -13.61
C THR A 21 -6.93 -11.40 -13.71
N VAL A 22 -7.57 -10.60 -14.56
CA VAL A 22 -7.33 -9.18 -14.70
C VAL A 22 -8.57 -8.41 -14.29
N ILE A 23 -8.41 -7.57 -13.27
CA ILE A 23 -9.41 -6.61 -12.79
C ILE A 23 -9.14 -5.29 -13.49
N VAL A 24 -10.13 -4.73 -14.16
CA VAL A 24 -10.05 -3.39 -14.78
C VAL A 24 -10.86 -2.44 -13.92
N ASN A 25 -10.18 -1.55 -13.22
CA ASN A 25 -10.77 -0.69 -12.21
C ASN A 25 -10.11 0.70 -12.22
N GLY A 26 -10.94 1.77 -12.12
CA GLY A 26 -10.49 3.15 -12.26
C GLY A 26 -10.31 3.58 -13.74
N ASP A 27 -10.21 4.88 -13.96
CA ASP A 27 -10.11 5.46 -15.31
C ASP A 27 -8.63 5.68 -15.71
N ASP A 28 -7.97 6.68 -15.18
CA ASP A 28 -6.55 6.97 -15.47
C ASP A 28 -5.63 6.09 -14.63
N ASP A 29 -5.90 5.98 -13.33
CA ASP A 29 -5.21 5.12 -12.39
C ASP A 29 -6.17 4.10 -11.79
N VAL A 30 -5.62 3.10 -11.10
CA VAL A 30 -6.43 2.11 -10.39
C VAL A 30 -7.12 2.79 -9.20
N ASP A 31 -8.45 2.74 -9.15
CA ASP A 31 -9.22 3.16 -7.98
C ASP A 31 -9.06 2.13 -6.85
N LEU A 32 -8.24 2.49 -5.86
CA LEU A 32 -7.89 1.58 -4.76
C LEU A 32 -9.09 1.24 -3.87
N THR A 33 -9.99 2.20 -3.63
CA THR A 33 -11.19 1.97 -2.81
C THR A 33 -12.12 0.97 -3.47
N SER A 34 -12.40 1.17 -4.74
CA SER A 34 -13.23 0.28 -5.54
C SER A 34 -12.56 -1.10 -5.70
N LEU A 35 -11.24 -1.14 -5.90
CA LEU A 35 -10.48 -2.39 -5.98
C LEU A 35 -10.58 -3.20 -4.67
N MET A 36 -10.44 -2.56 -3.51
CA MET A 36 -10.56 -3.25 -2.22
C MET A 36 -11.97 -3.81 -2.02
N GLY A 37 -13.01 -3.08 -2.43
CA GLY A 37 -14.40 -3.57 -2.42
C GLY A 37 -14.60 -4.79 -3.32
N GLU A 38 -14.02 -4.79 -4.51
CA GLU A 38 -14.07 -5.92 -5.44
C GLU A 38 -13.34 -7.16 -4.88
N LEU A 39 -12.14 -6.98 -4.34
CA LEU A 39 -11.38 -8.05 -3.69
C LEU A 39 -12.15 -8.62 -2.49
N TYR A 40 -12.77 -7.78 -1.68
CA TYR A 40 -13.60 -8.22 -0.56
C TYR A 40 -14.79 -9.08 -1.04
N SER A 41 -15.47 -8.68 -2.12
CA SER A 41 -16.57 -9.45 -2.71
C SER A 41 -16.12 -10.81 -3.26
N MET A 42 -14.83 -10.94 -3.61
CA MET A 42 -14.20 -12.19 -4.04
C MET A 42 -13.73 -13.06 -2.86
N GLY A 43 -13.99 -12.65 -1.61
CA GLY A 43 -13.63 -13.39 -0.41
C GLY A 43 -12.24 -13.06 0.15
N VAL A 44 -11.57 -12.01 -0.34
CA VAL A 44 -10.28 -11.55 0.18
C VAL A 44 -10.54 -10.57 1.32
N HIS A 45 -10.38 -11.02 2.57
CA HIS A 45 -10.68 -10.22 3.76
C HIS A 45 -9.45 -9.64 4.45
N ARG A 46 -8.25 -10.06 4.07
CA ARG A 46 -6.98 -9.52 4.59
C ARG A 46 -5.96 -9.47 3.46
N ILE A 47 -5.29 -8.34 3.34
CA ILE A 47 -4.27 -8.10 2.32
C ILE A 47 -3.03 -7.57 3.03
N MET A 48 -1.87 -8.14 2.72
CA MET A 48 -0.58 -7.59 3.08
C MET A 48 0.01 -6.89 1.86
N VAL A 49 0.40 -5.63 2.04
CA VAL A 49 1.04 -4.82 1.00
C VAL A 49 2.50 -4.65 1.37
N GLU A 50 3.39 -5.16 0.53
CA GLU A 50 4.83 -5.15 0.80
C GLU A 50 5.59 -4.04 0.07
N GLY A 51 4.92 -3.29 -0.76
CA GLY A 51 5.67 -2.22 -1.40
C GLY A 51 5.09 -1.63 -2.66
N GLY A 52 5.89 -0.79 -3.17
CA GLY A 52 5.86 0.43 -3.91
C GLY A 52 5.38 1.60 -3.05
N GLY A 53 6.30 2.53 -2.76
CA GLY A 53 5.97 3.71 -1.94
C GLY A 53 4.76 4.49 -2.46
N THR A 54 4.60 4.58 -3.77
CA THR A 54 3.43 5.20 -4.42
C THR A 54 2.13 4.47 -4.11
N LEU A 55 2.12 3.12 -4.14
CA LEU A 55 0.94 2.34 -3.79
C LEU A 55 0.60 2.52 -2.30
N ILE A 56 1.60 2.48 -1.43
CA ILE A 56 1.40 2.67 0.00
C ILE A 56 0.84 4.08 0.28
N ALA A 57 1.38 5.12 -0.36
CA ALA A 57 0.88 6.49 -0.25
C ALA A 57 -0.61 6.57 -0.66
N GLY A 58 -0.97 6.02 -1.81
CA GLY A 58 -2.36 6.01 -2.27
C GLY A 58 -3.31 5.25 -1.33
N LEU A 59 -2.86 4.17 -0.70
CA LEU A 59 -3.65 3.45 0.31
C LEU A 59 -3.87 4.27 1.58
N PHE A 60 -2.87 5.04 2.02
CA PHE A 60 -3.01 5.98 3.13
C PHE A 60 -3.96 7.13 2.79
N GLU A 61 -3.80 7.73 1.62
CA GLU A 61 -4.67 8.81 1.13
C GLU A 61 -6.13 8.37 1.03
N ALA A 62 -6.36 7.11 0.65
CA ALA A 62 -7.69 6.52 0.57
C ALA A 62 -8.24 6.01 1.93
N GLY A 63 -7.47 6.11 3.03
CA GLY A 63 -7.88 5.63 4.35
C GLY A 63 -8.04 4.11 4.44
N LEU A 64 -7.29 3.36 3.64
CA LEU A 64 -7.43 1.90 3.49
C LEU A 64 -6.42 1.09 4.31
N VAL A 65 -5.50 1.75 5.01
CA VAL A 65 -4.49 1.10 5.84
C VAL A 65 -5.02 0.93 7.27
N ASN A 66 -5.00 -0.29 7.79
CA ASN A 66 -5.41 -0.59 9.17
C ASN A 66 -4.22 -0.81 10.09
N GLU A 67 -3.20 -1.51 9.61
CA GLU A 67 -2.05 -1.91 10.39
C GLU A 67 -0.76 -1.70 9.60
N ILE A 68 0.32 -1.38 10.30
CA ILE A 68 1.66 -1.23 9.70
C ILE A 68 2.64 -2.06 10.50
N PHE A 69 3.48 -2.81 9.80
CA PHE A 69 4.62 -3.50 10.36
C PHE A 69 5.89 -2.87 9.80
N THR A 70 6.68 -2.25 10.68
CA THR A 70 7.95 -1.62 10.31
C THR A 70 9.10 -2.39 10.93
N PHE A 71 10.03 -2.84 10.12
CA PHE A 71 11.28 -3.42 10.61
C PHE A 71 12.42 -2.41 10.50
N ILE A 72 13.09 -2.14 11.61
CA ILE A 72 14.25 -1.27 11.69
C ILE A 72 15.48 -2.16 11.89
N GLY A 73 16.32 -2.23 10.87
CA GLY A 73 17.60 -2.94 10.95
C GLY A 73 18.65 -2.15 11.72
N ASN A 74 19.73 -2.81 12.08
CA ASN A 74 20.86 -2.25 12.84
C ASN A 74 21.91 -1.55 11.96
N ILE A 75 21.51 -1.06 10.76
CA ILE A 75 22.40 -0.40 9.80
C ILE A 75 21.84 0.96 9.38
N ILE A 76 22.73 1.86 9.00
CA ILE A 76 22.40 3.15 8.41
C ILE A 76 22.87 3.12 6.96
N ILE A 77 21.95 3.25 6.01
CA ILE A 77 22.25 3.34 4.58
C ILE A 77 22.37 4.80 4.16
N GLY A 78 21.37 5.61 4.50
CA GLY A 78 21.34 7.03 4.16
C GLY A 78 21.25 7.28 2.65
N GLY A 79 21.41 8.55 2.28
CA GLY A 79 21.38 9.00 0.89
C GLY A 79 20.16 9.86 0.56
N ARG A 80 20.37 10.86 -0.31
CA ARG A 80 19.30 11.78 -0.71
C ARG A 80 18.19 11.05 -1.48
N ASP A 81 18.56 10.07 -2.28
CA ASP A 81 17.67 9.30 -3.15
C ASP A 81 17.31 7.92 -2.54
N ALA A 82 17.50 7.77 -1.22
CA ALA A 82 17.12 6.54 -0.53
C ALA A 82 15.60 6.35 -0.58
N PRO A 83 15.10 5.12 -0.84
CA PRO A 83 13.68 4.84 -0.82
C PRO A 83 13.04 5.21 0.52
N THR A 84 11.85 5.79 0.46
CA THR A 84 11.01 6.06 1.64
C THR A 84 9.96 4.97 1.81
N CYS A 85 9.36 4.89 3.00
CA CYS A 85 8.27 3.94 3.24
C CYS A 85 7.02 4.29 2.42
N THR A 86 6.80 5.59 2.21
CA THR A 86 5.68 6.14 1.44
C THR A 86 6.20 7.27 0.56
N ASP A 87 5.89 7.22 -0.72
CA ASP A 87 6.22 8.27 -1.67
C ASP A 87 5.02 9.24 -1.86
N GLY A 88 5.05 10.02 -2.94
CA GLY A 88 3.99 10.97 -3.27
C GLY A 88 4.27 12.36 -2.73
N GLU A 89 3.25 13.23 -2.71
CA GLU A 89 3.38 14.62 -2.25
C GLU A 89 3.42 14.72 -0.71
N GLY A 90 3.06 13.65 -0.02
CA GLY A 90 2.97 13.57 1.42
C GLY A 90 1.78 14.36 2.00
N PHE A 91 1.65 14.31 3.30
CA PHE A 91 0.60 15.02 4.02
C PHE A 91 1.13 16.38 4.49
N ILE A 92 0.54 17.46 4.00
CA ILE A 92 1.06 18.84 4.23
C ILE A 92 0.45 19.47 5.49
N LYS A 93 -0.75 19.04 5.90
CA LYS A 93 -1.47 19.62 7.05
C LYS A 93 -1.49 18.64 8.22
N ASP A 94 -1.20 19.13 9.42
CA ASP A 94 -1.24 18.34 10.66
C ASP A 94 -2.55 17.57 10.86
N SER A 95 -3.68 18.15 10.42
CA SER A 95 -5.00 17.52 10.50
C SER A 95 -5.19 16.34 9.53
N SER A 96 -4.30 16.18 8.55
CA SER A 96 -4.36 15.10 7.56
C SER A 96 -3.35 13.99 7.81
N PHE A 97 -2.46 14.13 8.80
CA PHE A 97 -1.48 13.10 9.11
C PHE A 97 -2.17 11.85 9.65
N PRO A 98 -1.94 10.67 9.06
CA PRO A 98 -2.37 9.42 9.67
C PRO A 98 -1.77 9.28 11.06
N ARG A 99 -2.60 9.10 12.07
CA ARG A 99 -2.16 8.87 13.44
C ARG A 99 -1.94 7.39 13.67
N LEU A 100 -0.90 7.08 14.41
CA LEU A 100 -0.49 5.69 14.66
C LEU A 100 -0.41 5.44 16.17
N THR A 101 -1.02 4.34 16.60
CA THR A 101 -0.86 3.84 17.97
C THR A 101 0.06 2.63 17.94
N LEU A 102 1.16 2.68 18.69
CA LEU A 102 2.09 1.56 18.83
C LEU A 102 1.42 0.43 19.60
N GLN A 103 1.20 -0.69 18.92
CA GLN A 103 0.63 -1.90 19.50
C GLN A 103 1.70 -2.80 20.13
N GLU A 104 2.81 -2.98 19.43
CA GLU A 104 3.91 -3.84 19.86
C GLU A 104 5.26 -3.30 19.36
N ALA A 105 6.29 -3.45 20.20
CA ALA A 105 7.68 -3.28 19.81
C ALA A 105 8.46 -4.52 20.25
N ARG A 106 9.07 -5.21 19.31
CA ARG A 106 9.72 -6.49 19.57
C ARG A 106 11.07 -6.58 18.87
N ARG A 107 12.10 -7.00 19.62
CA ARG A 107 13.41 -7.30 19.03
C ARG A 107 13.32 -8.60 18.21
N ILE A 108 13.82 -8.56 16.98
CA ILE A 108 14.01 -9.73 16.12
C ILE A 108 15.46 -9.69 15.64
N ASP A 109 16.24 -10.67 16.04
CA ASP A 109 17.69 -10.75 15.79
C ASP A 109 18.38 -9.42 16.21
N ASP A 110 18.97 -8.70 15.25
CA ASP A 110 19.67 -7.45 15.47
C ASP A 110 18.81 -6.22 15.17
N GLY A 111 17.54 -6.40 14.86
CA GLY A 111 16.61 -5.31 14.53
C GLY A 111 15.42 -5.23 15.48
N MET A 112 14.52 -4.33 15.13
CA MET A 112 13.29 -4.05 15.87
C MET A 112 12.09 -4.12 14.94
N LEU A 113 11.12 -4.98 15.24
CA LEU A 113 9.82 -4.97 14.60
C LEU A 113 8.87 -4.10 15.41
N LEU A 114 8.24 -3.15 14.74
CA LEU A 114 7.19 -2.30 15.30
C LEU A 114 5.87 -2.62 14.60
N HIS A 115 4.82 -2.84 15.38
CA HIS A 115 3.45 -3.01 14.93
C HIS A 115 2.63 -1.81 15.34
N TRP A 116 2.01 -1.16 14.37
CA TRP A 116 1.22 0.04 14.54
C TRP A 116 -0.21 -0.19 14.07
N ILE A 117 -1.16 0.34 14.82
CA ILE A 117 -2.55 0.48 14.38
C ILE A 117 -2.73 1.89 13.82
N VAL A 118 -3.33 1.99 12.64
CA VAL A 118 -3.69 3.26 12.03
C VAL A 118 -5.00 3.72 12.63
N GLU A 119 -4.99 4.90 13.24
CA GLU A 119 -6.21 5.54 13.72
C GLU A 119 -6.94 6.12 12.50
N ASN A 120 -8.07 5.54 12.14
CA ASN A 120 -8.93 6.13 11.13
C ASN A 120 -9.61 7.36 11.74
N PRO A 121 -9.56 8.55 11.08
CA PRO A 121 -10.23 9.75 11.55
C PRO A 121 -11.74 9.62 11.53
#